data_3613ba8d7c91b46274e2f91eb8e80813
#
_entry.id   3613ba8d7c91b46274e2f91eb8e80813
#
_cell.length_a   1.000
_cell.length_b   1.000
_cell.length_c   1.000
_cell.angle_alpha   90.00
_cell.angle_beta   90.00
_cell.angle_gamma   90.00
#
_symmetry.space_group_name_H-M   'P 1'
#
loop_
_entity.id
_entity.type
_entity.pdbx_description
1 polymer ?
#
loop_
_entity_poly.entity_id
_entity_poly.type
_entity_poly.pdbx_seq_one_letter_code
_entity_poly.pdbx_strand_id
1 'polypeptide(L)'
;MTEPRPWEVGDHDSRWNGYLIEPNSNVLRNKLGATTAEELRSAENDLIEFRVAEIRSRPSLIPRTYDLSHLKALHFHLFQDVYEWAGELRTVGIAKGEGEDNSFIPPLEINRPVAHVARRVSESKRLTTVPADDLVDEVTYLYDYLNFAHPFREGNGRTQREFFAQLLAESGHGLTWDRVEMDTLHKACHVARTNGDATSLRTIIALVLTDEPVY
;
A
#
# COMPACT_ATOMS: atom_id res chain seq x y z
N MET A 1 -16.16 25.89 7.30
CA MET A 1 -16.12 24.43 7.49
C MET A 1 -16.44 23.82 6.15
N THR A 2 -15.57 22.99 5.60
CA THR A 2 -15.85 22.25 4.36
C THR A 2 -16.96 21.25 4.65
N GLU A 3 -17.92 21.07 3.72
CA GLU A 3 -18.93 20.02 3.86
C GLU A 3 -18.26 18.65 3.97
N PRO A 4 -18.76 17.77 4.86
CA PRO A 4 -18.21 16.44 4.99
C PRO A 4 -18.40 15.66 3.68
N ARG A 5 -17.39 14.89 3.32
CA ARG A 5 -17.39 14.14 2.07
C ARG A 5 -18.25 12.86 2.18
N PRO A 6 -18.78 12.33 1.08
CA PRO A 6 -19.70 11.18 1.11
C PRO A 6 -19.16 9.96 1.85
N TRP A 7 -17.85 9.70 1.79
CA TRP A 7 -17.19 8.56 2.47
C TRP A 7 -16.85 8.81 3.94
N GLU A 8 -17.19 9.97 4.49
CA GLU A 8 -16.91 10.33 5.90
C GLU A 8 -18.15 10.22 6.79
N VAL A 9 -19.36 10.21 6.21
CA VAL A 9 -20.61 10.34 6.97
C VAL A 9 -21.52 9.11 6.83
N GLY A 10 -22.34 8.88 7.85
CA GLY A 10 -23.29 7.79 7.88
C GLY A 10 -22.70 6.49 8.46
N ASP A 11 -23.45 5.41 8.29
CA ASP A 11 -23.04 4.05 8.63
C ASP A 11 -21.99 3.48 7.67
N HIS A 12 -21.63 2.22 7.85
CA HIS A 12 -20.64 1.55 6.99
C HIS A 12 -21.07 1.57 5.52
N ASP A 13 -22.30 1.23 5.23
CA ASP A 13 -22.80 1.09 3.85
C ASP A 13 -22.93 2.45 3.15
N SER A 14 -23.34 3.48 3.88
CA SER A 14 -23.36 4.86 3.39
C SER A 14 -21.95 5.33 3.00
N ARG A 15 -20.96 5.10 3.87
CA ARG A 15 -19.56 5.45 3.60
C ARG A 15 -18.96 4.62 2.47
N TRP A 16 -19.31 3.32 2.41
CA TRP A 16 -18.88 2.44 1.31
C TRP A 16 -19.37 2.98 -0.05
N ASN A 17 -20.66 3.27 -0.14
CA ASN A 17 -21.26 3.86 -1.34
C ASN A 17 -20.71 5.26 -1.64
N GLY A 18 -20.28 6.00 -0.62
CA GLY A 18 -19.62 7.29 -0.79
C GLY A 18 -18.32 7.24 -1.59
N TYR A 19 -17.62 6.10 -1.61
CA TYR A 19 -16.44 5.87 -2.45
C TYR A 19 -16.76 5.48 -3.89
N LEU A 20 -18.02 5.23 -4.24
CA LEU A 20 -18.43 4.78 -5.56
C LEU A 20 -19.00 5.93 -6.38
N ILE A 21 -18.97 5.81 -7.72
CA ILE A 21 -19.62 6.81 -8.61
C ILE A 21 -21.13 6.82 -8.42
N GLU A 22 -21.71 5.63 -8.17
CA GLU A 22 -23.13 5.41 -7.88
C GLU A 22 -23.25 4.32 -6.79
N PRO A 23 -24.30 4.33 -5.96
CA PRO A 23 -24.54 3.28 -4.99
C PRO A 23 -24.56 1.88 -5.64
N ASN A 24 -23.87 0.93 -5.01
CA ASN A 24 -23.72 -0.46 -5.50
C ASN A 24 -22.99 -0.62 -6.84
N SER A 25 -22.38 0.43 -7.37
CA SER A 25 -21.46 0.34 -8.51
C SER A 25 -20.20 -0.44 -8.11
N ASN A 26 -19.47 -0.96 -9.10
CA ASN A 26 -18.14 -1.51 -8.93
C ASN A 26 -17.03 -0.51 -9.32
N VAL A 27 -17.38 0.74 -9.63
CA VAL A 27 -16.47 1.79 -10.07
C VAL A 27 -16.26 2.80 -8.95
N LEU A 28 -15.01 3.01 -8.57
CA LEU A 28 -14.63 4.01 -7.57
C LEU A 28 -14.86 5.44 -8.12
N ARG A 29 -15.31 6.33 -7.25
CA ARG A 29 -15.38 7.78 -7.52
C ARG A 29 -14.00 8.28 -7.88
N ASN A 30 -13.88 8.89 -9.03
CA ASN A 30 -12.60 9.29 -9.61
C ASN A 30 -12.68 10.66 -10.28
N LYS A 31 -11.54 11.31 -10.44
CA LYS A 31 -11.40 12.62 -11.09
C LYS A 31 -11.31 12.53 -12.62
N LEU A 32 -11.18 11.31 -13.15
CA LEU A 32 -10.93 11.05 -14.57
C LEU A 32 -12.22 11.01 -15.39
N GLY A 33 -13.39 10.98 -14.73
CA GLY A 33 -14.67 10.80 -15.39
C GLY A 33 -14.88 9.38 -15.93
N ALA A 34 -14.06 8.41 -15.50
CA ALA A 34 -14.22 7.01 -15.89
C ALA A 34 -15.52 6.44 -15.30
N THR A 35 -16.29 5.76 -16.14
CA THR A 35 -17.59 5.18 -15.80
C THR A 35 -17.57 3.66 -15.72
N THR A 36 -16.49 3.04 -16.18
CA THR A 36 -16.25 1.59 -16.08
C THR A 36 -14.98 1.28 -15.31
N ALA A 37 -14.94 0.10 -14.69
CA ALA A 37 -13.74 -0.35 -13.95
C ALA A 37 -12.51 -0.54 -14.88
N GLU A 38 -12.71 -0.86 -16.14
CA GLU A 38 -11.65 -1.04 -17.14
C GLU A 38 -11.03 0.30 -17.53
N GLU A 39 -11.86 1.30 -17.88
CA GLU A 39 -11.40 2.67 -18.15
C GLU A 39 -10.62 3.24 -16.97
N LEU A 40 -11.17 3.11 -15.75
CA LEU A 40 -10.51 3.60 -14.54
C LEU A 40 -9.16 2.93 -14.35
N ARG A 41 -9.08 1.61 -14.47
CA ARG A 41 -7.83 0.86 -14.27
C ARG A 41 -6.75 1.24 -15.28
N SER A 42 -7.12 1.38 -16.56
CA SER A 42 -6.17 1.77 -17.61
C SER A 42 -5.58 3.16 -17.34
N ALA A 43 -6.43 4.16 -17.17
CA ALA A 43 -5.99 5.53 -16.93
C ALA A 43 -5.25 5.70 -15.58
N GLU A 44 -5.67 4.96 -14.55
CA GLU A 44 -4.99 4.94 -13.26
C GLU A 44 -3.57 4.39 -13.37
N ASN A 45 -3.36 3.30 -14.11
CA ASN A 45 -2.03 2.71 -14.28
C ASN A 45 -1.06 3.69 -14.96
N ASP A 46 -1.47 4.32 -16.04
CA ASP A 46 -0.64 5.28 -16.78
C ASP A 46 -0.20 6.47 -15.90
N LEU A 47 -1.15 7.02 -15.14
CA LEU A 47 -0.87 8.14 -14.24
C LEU A 47 0.05 7.74 -13.08
N ILE A 48 -0.11 6.55 -12.53
CA ILE A 48 0.73 6.08 -11.43
C ILE A 48 2.14 5.78 -11.90
N GLU A 49 2.34 5.21 -13.09
CA GLU A 49 3.66 5.02 -13.66
C GLU A 49 4.40 6.36 -13.82
N PHE A 50 3.70 7.39 -14.31
CA PHE A 50 4.25 8.74 -14.37
C PHE A 50 4.64 9.27 -12.98
N ARG A 51 3.77 9.11 -11.98
CA ARG A 51 4.04 9.57 -10.60
C ARG A 51 5.17 8.81 -9.93
N VAL A 52 5.31 7.52 -10.17
CA VAL A 52 6.46 6.70 -9.71
C VAL A 52 7.76 7.22 -10.34
N ALA A 53 7.78 7.46 -11.64
CA ALA A 53 8.94 8.03 -12.32
C ALA A 53 9.32 9.42 -11.77
N GLU A 54 8.32 10.24 -11.43
CA GLU A 54 8.53 11.55 -10.82
C GLU A 54 9.18 11.46 -9.43
N ILE A 55 8.72 10.56 -8.55
CA ILE A 55 9.32 10.32 -7.23
C ILE A 55 10.78 9.85 -7.39
N ARG A 56 11.02 8.93 -8.30
CA ARG A 56 12.35 8.34 -8.51
C ARG A 56 13.35 9.36 -9.09
N SER A 57 12.88 10.23 -9.98
CA SER A 57 13.73 11.32 -10.52
C SER A 57 13.99 12.46 -9.53
N ARG A 58 13.14 12.60 -8.49
CA ARG A 58 13.21 13.65 -7.47
C ARG A 58 13.08 13.06 -6.06
N PRO A 59 14.10 12.36 -5.52
CA PRO A 59 14.02 11.65 -4.24
C PRO A 59 13.67 12.51 -3.02
N SER A 60 13.87 13.83 -3.10
CA SER A 60 13.52 14.79 -2.04
C SER A 60 12.08 15.28 -2.09
N LEU A 61 11.28 14.85 -3.06
CA LEU A 61 9.91 15.30 -3.27
C LEU A 61 9.01 14.93 -2.08
N ILE A 62 9.24 13.76 -1.50
CA ILE A 62 8.49 13.27 -0.34
C ILE A 62 9.47 13.00 0.80
N PRO A 63 9.27 13.58 2.01
CA PRO A 63 10.09 13.27 3.18
C PRO A 63 10.01 11.79 3.57
N ARG A 64 11.16 11.12 3.66
CA ARG A 64 11.27 9.68 3.97
C ARG A 64 11.28 9.44 5.47
N THR A 65 10.14 9.60 6.13
CA THR A 65 9.97 9.41 7.58
C THR A 65 9.70 7.95 7.98
N TYR A 66 9.30 7.11 7.03
CA TYR A 66 8.97 5.68 7.19
C TYR A 66 7.90 5.41 8.25
N ASP A 67 6.97 6.34 8.41
CA ASP A 67 5.81 6.28 9.28
C ASP A 67 4.49 6.46 8.50
N LEU A 68 3.38 6.66 9.22
CA LEU A 68 2.07 6.90 8.60
C LEU A 68 2.05 8.16 7.72
N SER A 69 2.81 9.20 8.10
CA SER A 69 2.89 10.44 7.32
C SER A 69 3.54 10.18 5.96
N HIS A 70 4.59 9.36 5.93
CA HIS A 70 5.24 8.95 4.69
C HIS A 70 4.31 8.12 3.80
N LEU A 71 3.62 7.11 4.36
CA LEU A 71 2.65 6.31 3.61
C LEU A 71 1.55 7.17 3.00
N LYS A 72 1.00 8.12 3.77
CA LYS A 72 -0.03 9.05 3.29
C LYS A 72 0.51 9.97 2.19
N ALA A 73 1.73 10.48 2.33
CA ALA A 73 2.35 11.34 1.33
C ALA A 73 2.64 10.57 0.02
N LEU A 74 3.13 9.34 0.11
CA LEU A 74 3.31 8.45 -1.05
C LEU A 74 1.99 8.17 -1.74
N HIS A 75 0.97 7.75 -0.98
CA HIS A 75 -0.34 7.47 -1.54
C HIS A 75 -0.96 8.72 -2.17
N PHE A 76 -0.87 9.88 -1.51
CA PHE A 76 -1.33 11.14 -2.10
C PHE A 76 -0.63 11.41 -3.43
N HIS A 77 0.69 11.35 -3.45
CA HIS A 77 1.46 11.64 -4.65
C HIS A 77 1.12 10.70 -5.82
N LEU A 78 0.98 9.41 -5.55
CA LEU A 78 0.65 8.43 -6.57
C LEU A 78 -0.77 8.60 -7.14
N PHE A 79 -1.74 8.96 -6.28
CA PHE A 79 -3.17 8.89 -6.62
C PHE A 79 -3.87 10.25 -6.70
N GLN A 80 -3.16 11.36 -6.52
CA GLN A 80 -3.75 12.70 -6.48
C GLN A 80 -4.53 13.11 -7.74
N ASP A 81 -4.17 12.55 -8.88
CA ASP A 81 -4.85 12.83 -10.16
C ASP A 81 -6.07 11.93 -10.36
N VAL A 82 -6.17 10.84 -9.61
CA VAL A 82 -7.21 9.83 -9.78
C VAL A 82 -8.32 9.97 -8.74
N TYR A 83 -7.95 10.13 -7.46
CA TYR A 83 -8.90 10.08 -6.35
C TYR A 83 -8.91 11.35 -5.52
N GLU A 84 -10.12 11.81 -5.13
CA GLU A 84 -10.26 12.93 -4.20
C GLU A 84 -9.76 12.60 -2.79
N TRP A 85 -9.83 11.32 -2.40
CA TRP A 85 -9.38 10.78 -1.12
C TRP A 85 -7.91 10.30 -1.13
N ALA A 86 -7.12 10.67 -2.14
CA ALA A 86 -5.70 10.34 -2.17
C ALA A 86 -4.99 10.81 -0.90
N GLY A 87 -4.18 9.93 -0.29
CA GLY A 87 -3.48 10.21 0.96
C GLY A 87 -4.33 10.10 2.23
N GLU A 88 -5.60 9.74 2.13
CA GLU A 88 -6.49 9.60 3.28
C GLU A 88 -6.71 8.15 3.69
N LEU A 89 -6.81 7.93 4.98
CA LEU A 89 -7.11 6.61 5.49
C LEU A 89 -8.56 6.24 5.13
N ARG A 90 -8.78 4.96 4.82
CA ARG A 90 -10.13 4.47 4.60
C ARG A 90 -10.99 4.62 5.85
N THR A 91 -12.24 4.91 5.64
CA THR A 91 -13.26 5.05 6.69
C THR A 91 -14.15 3.79 6.83
N VAL A 92 -13.91 2.79 5.98
CA VAL A 92 -14.69 1.55 5.89
C VAL A 92 -13.82 0.32 6.09
N GLY A 93 -14.41 -0.74 6.63
CA GLY A 93 -13.82 -2.08 6.61
C GLY A 93 -13.71 -2.57 5.18
N ILE A 94 -12.64 -3.29 4.86
CA ILE A 94 -12.44 -3.94 3.55
C ILE A 94 -11.99 -5.38 3.75
N ALA A 95 -12.37 -6.24 2.81
CA ALA A 95 -11.96 -7.63 2.76
C ALA A 95 -11.52 -8.00 1.35
N LYS A 96 -10.67 -9.02 1.20
CA LYS A 96 -10.34 -9.63 -0.08
C LYS A 96 -10.69 -11.11 -0.02
N GLY A 97 -11.65 -11.52 -0.85
CA GLY A 97 -12.22 -12.88 -0.84
C GLY A 97 -13.51 -12.97 -0.01
N GLU A 98 -14.09 -14.16 0.05
CA GLU A 98 -15.31 -14.45 0.81
C GLU A 98 -14.95 -14.91 2.24
N GLY A 99 -15.74 -14.50 3.23
CA GLY A 99 -15.64 -14.89 4.63
C GLY A 99 -15.07 -13.80 5.55
N GLU A 100 -15.40 -13.89 6.84
CA GLU A 100 -15.01 -12.92 7.87
C GLU A 100 -13.50 -12.88 8.10
N ASP A 101 -12.80 -14.01 7.95
CA ASP A 101 -11.35 -14.13 8.14
C ASP A 101 -10.53 -13.42 7.05
N ASN A 102 -11.19 -12.94 5.99
CA ASN A 102 -10.56 -12.23 4.88
C ASN A 102 -10.46 -10.71 5.09
N SER A 103 -10.93 -10.21 6.22
CA SER A 103 -10.94 -8.78 6.55
C SER A 103 -9.53 -8.27 6.89
N PHE A 104 -9.27 -7.04 6.50
CA PHE A 104 -8.13 -6.27 7.02
C PHE A 104 -8.51 -5.63 8.37
N ILE A 105 -7.50 -5.09 9.07
CA ILE A 105 -7.71 -4.44 10.36
C ILE A 105 -8.83 -3.36 10.28
N PRO A 106 -9.62 -3.16 11.35
CA PRO A 106 -10.63 -2.08 11.37
C PRO A 106 -10.01 -0.70 11.10
N PRO A 107 -10.72 0.23 10.45
CA PRO A 107 -10.18 1.55 10.12
C PRO A 107 -9.57 2.32 11.29
N LEU A 108 -10.19 2.24 12.47
CA LEU A 108 -9.72 2.93 13.67
C LEU A 108 -8.42 2.36 14.24
N GLU A 109 -8.04 1.16 13.84
CA GLU A 109 -6.85 0.47 14.33
C GLU A 109 -5.66 0.54 13.36
N ILE A 110 -5.82 1.11 12.17
CA ILE A 110 -4.79 1.18 11.12
C ILE A 110 -3.45 1.72 11.64
N ASN A 111 -3.50 2.71 12.53
CA ASN A 111 -2.28 3.32 13.06
C ASN A 111 -1.41 2.34 13.87
N ARG A 112 -1.99 1.33 14.50
CA ARG A 112 -1.26 0.37 15.35
C ARG A 112 -0.20 -0.44 14.59
N PRO A 113 -0.53 -1.18 13.52
CA PRO A 113 0.48 -1.90 12.75
C PRO A 113 1.45 -0.97 12.01
N VAL A 114 1.00 0.19 11.53
CA VAL A 114 1.88 1.16 10.88
C VAL A 114 2.91 1.73 11.86
N ALA A 115 2.50 2.09 13.07
CA ALA A 115 3.40 2.56 14.12
C ALA A 115 4.39 1.46 14.56
N HIS A 116 3.98 0.18 14.54
CA HIS A 116 4.88 -0.93 14.81
C HIS A 116 5.97 -1.04 13.73
N VAL A 117 5.59 -0.98 12.45
CA VAL A 117 6.56 -0.96 11.33
C VAL A 117 7.50 0.23 11.45
N ALA A 118 6.98 1.44 11.68
CA ALA A 118 7.80 2.64 11.83
C ALA A 118 8.85 2.53 12.96
N ARG A 119 8.45 1.97 14.10
CA ARG A 119 9.37 1.72 15.22
C ARG A 119 10.46 0.73 14.82
N ARG A 120 10.14 -0.41 14.21
CA ARG A 120 11.11 -1.42 13.75
C ARG A 120 12.09 -0.84 12.75
N VAL A 121 11.60 -0.06 11.78
CA VAL A 121 12.44 0.65 10.79
C VAL A 121 13.40 1.64 11.47
N SER A 122 12.93 2.36 12.49
CA SER A 122 13.74 3.28 13.26
C SER A 122 14.81 2.55 14.09
N GLU A 123 14.43 1.48 14.79
CA GLU A 123 15.33 0.65 15.62
C GLU A 123 16.43 -0.02 14.78
N SER A 124 16.11 -0.48 13.58
CA SER A 124 17.06 -1.05 12.62
C SER A 124 17.85 0.02 11.81
N LYS A 125 17.71 1.31 12.15
CA LYS A 125 18.29 2.43 11.40
C LYS A 125 18.01 2.32 9.90
N ARG A 126 16.74 2.16 9.56
CA ARG A 126 16.30 1.98 8.16
C ARG A 126 16.94 0.74 7.52
N LEU A 127 16.90 -0.38 8.22
CA LEU A 127 17.44 -1.69 7.85
C LEU A 127 18.98 -1.76 7.73
N THR A 128 19.72 -0.66 7.92
CA THR A 128 21.17 -0.64 7.77
C THR A 128 21.92 -1.46 8.84
N THR A 129 21.26 -1.82 9.95
CA THR A 129 21.86 -2.63 11.02
C THR A 129 21.33 -4.07 11.04
N VAL A 130 20.49 -4.45 10.08
CA VAL A 130 20.01 -5.83 9.93
C VAL A 130 21.11 -6.66 9.27
N PRO A 131 21.50 -7.80 9.84
CA PRO A 131 22.44 -8.72 9.18
C PRO A 131 21.90 -9.18 7.81
N ALA A 132 22.81 -9.38 6.84
CA ALA A 132 22.42 -9.78 5.49
C ALA A 132 21.58 -11.09 5.47
N ASP A 133 21.94 -12.06 6.32
CA ASP A 133 21.23 -13.33 6.43
C ASP A 133 19.81 -13.18 6.99
N ASP A 134 19.53 -12.11 7.74
CA ASP A 134 18.23 -11.84 8.37
C ASP A 134 17.37 -10.85 7.56
N LEU A 135 17.94 -10.21 6.53
CA LEU A 135 17.27 -9.13 5.80
C LEU A 135 15.97 -9.57 5.13
N VAL A 136 15.96 -10.74 4.49
CA VAL A 136 14.76 -11.31 3.85
C VAL A 136 13.65 -11.51 4.88
N ASP A 137 13.97 -12.00 6.06
CA ASP A 137 13.01 -12.29 7.11
C ASP A 137 12.45 -10.99 7.71
N GLU A 138 13.30 -10.01 7.97
CA GLU A 138 12.86 -8.70 8.46
C GLU A 138 11.98 -7.97 7.43
N VAL A 139 12.36 -7.95 6.15
CA VAL A 139 11.56 -7.33 5.08
C VAL A 139 10.22 -8.05 4.93
N THR A 140 10.21 -9.38 4.96
CA THR A 140 8.96 -10.18 4.89
C THR A 140 8.03 -9.83 6.04
N TYR A 141 8.54 -9.78 7.26
CA TYR A 141 7.79 -9.44 8.46
C TYR A 141 7.18 -8.03 8.37
N LEU A 142 7.98 -7.03 8.01
CA LEU A 142 7.51 -5.65 7.89
C LEU A 142 6.50 -5.50 6.74
N TYR A 143 6.73 -6.21 5.63
CA TYR A 143 5.83 -6.19 4.47
C TYR A 143 4.46 -6.77 4.82
N ASP A 144 4.41 -7.89 5.53
CA ASP A 144 3.16 -8.51 5.97
C ASP A 144 2.39 -7.62 6.95
N TYR A 145 3.08 -7.02 7.94
CA TYR A 145 2.46 -6.07 8.88
C TYR A 145 1.84 -4.86 8.18
N LEU A 146 2.53 -4.31 7.19
CA LEU A 146 2.02 -3.17 6.44
C LEU A 146 0.86 -3.57 5.53
N ASN A 147 0.95 -4.78 4.92
CA ASN A 147 -0.15 -5.36 4.17
C ASN A 147 -1.39 -5.60 5.04
N PHE A 148 -1.22 -6.05 6.29
CA PHE A 148 -2.32 -6.21 7.24
C PHE A 148 -2.99 -4.87 7.60
N ALA A 149 -2.23 -3.78 7.72
CA ALA A 149 -2.77 -2.45 7.94
C ALA A 149 -3.72 -2.01 6.82
N HIS A 150 -3.34 -2.25 5.56
CA HIS A 150 -4.09 -1.91 4.35
C HIS A 150 -4.80 -0.56 4.47
N PRO A 151 -4.05 0.55 4.63
CA PRO A 151 -4.58 1.79 5.18
C PRO A 151 -5.55 2.55 4.26
N PHE A 152 -5.52 2.30 2.96
CA PHE A 152 -6.26 3.09 1.97
C PHE A 152 -7.43 2.30 1.37
N ARG A 153 -8.38 3.02 0.77
CA ARG A 153 -9.52 2.38 0.09
C ARG A 153 -9.08 1.58 -1.15
N GLU A 154 -8.11 2.09 -1.89
CA GLU A 154 -7.47 1.47 -3.06
C GLU A 154 -5.99 1.89 -3.09
N GLY A 155 -5.16 1.26 -3.92
CA GLY A 155 -3.77 1.66 -4.14
C GLY A 155 -2.76 1.19 -3.09
N ASN A 156 -3.19 0.38 -2.13
CA ASN A 156 -2.34 -0.09 -1.02
C ASN A 156 -1.08 -0.82 -1.50
N GLY A 157 -1.23 -1.75 -2.45
CA GLY A 157 -0.11 -2.54 -2.95
C GLY A 157 0.96 -1.68 -3.66
N ARG A 158 0.55 -0.70 -4.46
CA ARG A 158 1.47 0.21 -5.16
C ARG A 158 2.20 1.13 -4.19
N THR A 159 1.46 1.71 -3.23
CA THR A 159 2.05 2.53 -2.17
C THR A 159 3.04 1.73 -1.32
N GLN A 160 2.68 0.51 -0.95
CA GLN A 160 3.54 -0.37 -0.15
C GLN A 160 4.83 -0.74 -0.90
N ARG A 161 4.73 -1.11 -2.18
CA ARG A 161 5.91 -1.43 -2.99
C ARG A 161 6.86 -0.24 -3.11
N GLU A 162 6.33 0.97 -3.33
CA GLU A 162 7.18 2.17 -3.39
C GLU A 162 7.79 2.51 -2.02
N PHE A 163 7.04 2.35 -0.93
CA PHE A 163 7.56 2.52 0.43
C PHE A 163 8.76 1.60 0.71
N PHE A 164 8.64 0.31 0.37
CA PHE A 164 9.73 -0.64 0.57
C PHE A 164 10.89 -0.44 -0.41
N ALA A 165 10.64 -0.01 -1.64
CA ALA A 165 11.70 0.35 -2.57
C ALA A 165 12.56 1.49 -2.01
N GLN A 166 11.93 2.52 -1.46
CA GLN A 166 12.65 3.64 -0.81
C GLN A 166 13.38 3.20 0.45
N LEU A 167 12.76 2.36 1.29
CA LEU A 167 13.36 1.87 2.52
C LEU A 167 14.61 1.02 2.25
N LEU A 168 14.53 0.11 1.31
CA LEU A 168 15.64 -0.77 0.96
C LEU A 168 16.79 -0.01 0.30
N ALA A 169 16.50 1.03 -0.47
CA ALA A 169 17.54 1.90 -1.04
C ALA A 169 18.39 2.58 0.03
N GLU A 170 17.86 2.88 1.22
CA GLU A 170 18.62 3.42 2.36
C GLU A 170 19.67 2.43 2.90
N SER A 171 19.43 1.13 2.76
CA SER A 171 20.35 0.06 3.17
C SER A 171 21.17 -0.52 2.01
N GLY A 172 21.08 0.07 0.81
CA GLY A 172 21.86 -0.35 -0.36
C GLY A 172 21.23 -1.49 -1.16
N HIS A 173 19.95 -1.82 -0.93
CA HIS A 173 19.23 -2.91 -1.58
C HIS A 173 18.07 -2.38 -2.43
N GLY A 174 17.45 -3.26 -3.21
CA GLY A 174 16.27 -2.94 -4.02
C GLY A 174 15.26 -4.08 -4.12
N LEU A 175 14.17 -3.82 -4.84
CA LEU A 175 13.13 -4.80 -5.14
C LEU A 175 12.79 -4.77 -6.64
N THR A 176 12.92 -5.89 -7.32
CA THR A 176 12.64 -6.08 -8.75
C THR A 176 11.37 -6.89 -8.93
N TRP A 177 10.24 -6.21 -8.99
CA TRP A 177 8.91 -6.84 -9.01
C TRP A 177 8.53 -7.49 -10.35
N ASP A 178 9.26 -7.24 -11.43
CA ASP A 178 9.10 -7.86 -12.74
C ASP A 178 9.37 -9.38 -12.76
N ARG A 179 10.00 -9.88 -11.69
CA ARG A 179 10.27 -11.31 -11.49
C ARG A 179 9.07 -12.11 -10.98
N VAL A 180 7.98 -11.44 -10.61
CA VAL A 180 6.83 -12.07 -9.94
C VAL A 180 5.52 -11.52 -10.49
N GLU A 181 4.64 -12.44 -10.88
CA GLU A 181 3.26 -12.09 -11.22
C GLU A 181 2.53 -11.52 -10.00
N MET A 182 1.83 -10.39 -10.18
CA MET A 182 1.15 -9.72 -9.07
C MET A 182 0.10 -10.59 -8.38
N ASP A 183 -0.57 -11.48 -9.11
CA ASP A 183 -1.53 -12.43 -8.53
C ASP A 183 -0.85 -13.43 -7.58
N THR A 184 0.39 -13.83 -7.87
CA THR A 184 1.18 -14.69 -6.99
C THR A 184 1.54 -13.96 -5.69
N LEU A 185 1.97 -12.71 -5.77
CA LEU A 185 2.21 -11.87 -4.60
C LEU A 185 0.92 -11.68 -3.77
N HIS A 186 -0.20 -11.39 -4.43
CA HIS A 186 -1.48 -11.21 -3.73
C HIS A 186 -1.93 -12.48 -2.98
N LYS A 187 -1.77 -13.68 -3.60
CA LYS A 187 -2.06 -14.97 -2.95
C LYS A 187 -1.15 -15.21 -1.74
N ALA A 188 0.15 -14.95 -1.87
CA ALA A 188 1.10 -15.10 -0.77
C ALA A 188 0.78 -14.16 0.41
N CYS A 189 0.47 -12.90 0.14
CA CYS A 189 0.01 -11.94 1.14
C CYS A 189 -1.31 -12.35 1.79
N HIS A 190 -2.22 -12.97 1.03
CA HIS A 190 -3.48 -13.48 1.56
C HIS A 190 -3.24 -14.63 2.55
N VAL A 191 -2.42 -15.63 2.17
CA VAL A 191 -2.08 -16.78 3.02
C VAL A 191 -1.36 -16.31 4.29
N ALA A 192 -0.40 -15.40 4.18
CA ALA A 192 0.29 -14.85 5.35
C ALA A 192 -0.70 -14.21 6.33
N ARG A 193 -1.61 -13.38 5.84
CA ARG A 193 -2.60 -12.69 6.67
C ARG A 193 -3.63 -13.62 7.31
N THR A 194 -4.17 -14.62 6.57
CA THR A 194 -5.29 -15.46 7.03
C THR A 194 -4.84 -16.67 7.82
N ASN A 195 -3.70 -17.25 7.47
CA ASN A 195 -3.21 -18.51 8.05
C ASN A 195 -2.02 -18.28 8.98
N GLY A 196 -1.44 -17.07 9.01
CA GLY A 196 -0.19 -16.80 9.72
C GLY A 196 1.04 -17.46 9.07
N ASP A 197 0.92 -17.95 7.83
CA ASP A 197 2.01 -18.60 7.09
C ASP A 197 2.61 -17.67 6.05
N ALA A 198 3.73 -17.05 6.41
CA ALA A 198 4.47 -16.13 5.54
C ALA A 198 5.50 -16.84 4.62
N THR A 199 5.55 -18.17 4.57
CA THR A 199 6.57 -18.92 3.82
C THR A 199 6.59 -18.54 2.33
N SER A 200 5.42 -18.49 1.69
CA SER A 200 5.31 -18.09 0.28
C SER A 200 5.71 -16.63 0.06
N LEU A 201 5.32 -15.74 0.96
CA LEU A 201 5.69 -14.32 0.90
C LEU A 201 7.20 -14.15 1.08
N ARG A 202 7.83 -14.87 2.02
CA ARG A 202 9.26 -14.90 2.22
C ARG A 202 10.00 -15.34 0.95
N THR A 203 9.52 -16.40 0.29
CA THR A 203 10.10 -16.88 -0.96
C THR A 203 10.05 -15.80 -2.06
N ILE A 204 8.95 -15.08 -2.16
CA ILE A 204 8.80 -13.98 -3.10
C ILE A 204 9.76 -12.83 -2.75
N ILE A 205 9.82 -12.41 -1.50
CA ILE A 205 10.74 -11.35 -1.07
C ILE A 205 12.19 -11.73 -1.37
N ALA A 206 12.60 -12.96 -1.08
CA ALA A 206 13.93 -13.45 -1.42
C ALA A 206 14.23 -13.43 -2.93
N LEU A 207 13.21 -13.69 -3.78
CA LEU A 207 13.36 -13.67 -5.24
C LEU A 207 13.50 -12.25 -5.80
N VAL A 208 12.76 -11.28 -5.24
CA VAL A 208 12.71 -9.90 -5.77
C VAL A 208 13.76 -8.98 -5.14
N LEU A 209 14.35 -9.36 -4.00
CA LEU A 209 15.41 -8.59 -3.35
C LEU A 209 16.68 -8.56 -4.21
N THR A 210 17.31 -7.40 -4.29
CA THR A 210 18.56 -7.19 -5.05
C THR A 210 19.60 -6.51 -4.16
N ASP A 211 20.89 -6.78 -4.45
CA ASP A 211 22.04 -6.23 -3.72
C ASP A 211 22.36 -4.76 -4.12
N GLU A 212 21.56 -4.20 -5.02
CA GLU A 212 21.68 -2.81 -5.45
C GLU A 212 20.30 -2.15 -5.46
N PRO A 213 20.19 -0.86 -5.14
CA PRO A 213 18.94 -0.11 -5.25
C PRO A 213 18.41 -0.11 -6.69
N VAL A 214 17.12 -0.35 -6.85
CA VAL A 214 16.42 -0.26 -8.15
C VAL A 214 15.75 1.12 -8.23
N TYR A 215 16.53 2.13 -8.62
CA TYR A 215 16.06 3.51 -8.84
C TYR A 215 16.56 4.05 -10.16
#